data_2ba646b51e41c77d7951d056e4945654
#
_entry.id   2ba646b51e41c77d7951d056e4945654
#
_cell.length_a   1.000
_cell.length_b   1.000
_cell.length_c   1.000
_cell.angle_alpha   90.00
_cell.angle_beta   90.00
_cell.angle_gamma   90.00
#
_symmetry.space_group_name_H-M   'P 1'
#
loop_
_entity.id
_entity.type
_entity.pdbx_description
1 polymer ?
#
loop_
_entity_poly.entity_id
_entity_poly.type
_entity_poly.pdbx_seq_one_letter_code
_entity_poly.pdbx_strand_id
1 'polypeptide(L)'
;LVEVDHDAHRGEHAIEVELPFLQLPRTDVRIVPLVIAWDGWQPARLLGEALAQVIRAAAEPILLVASSDLNHYEPAAASEKKDAMALEAIRALDGEELLARCKRDRISMCGRGPAAVLLRAARDLGANRAEVVDYRHSGWVSGDDARVVGYAGVVIS
;
A
#
# COMPACT_ATOMS: atom_id res chain seq x y z
N LEU A 1 6.09 -1.82 -19.31
CA LEU A 1 5.47 -1.39 -18.04
C LEU A 1 6.43 -1.45 -16.85
N VAL A 2 7.31 -2.44 -16.84
CA VAL A 2 8.29 -2.67 -15.76
C VAL A 2 9.65 -2.91 -16.42
N GLU A 3 10.69 -2.31 -15.84
CA GLU A 3 12.08 -2.52 -16.25
C GLU A 3 12.95 -2.85 -15.04
N VAL A 4 14.12 -3.42 -15.27
CA VAL A 4 15.10 -3.68 -14.21
C VAL A 4 15.89 -2.40 -13.98
N ASP A 5 15.72 -1.80 -12.80
CA ASP A 5 16.40 -0.55 -12.41
C ASP A 5 16.91 -0.67 -10.97
N HIS A 6 18.21 -0.93 -10.83
CA HIS A 6 18.84 -1.03 -9.51
C HIS A 6 18.98 0.33 -8.81
N ASP A 7 19.04 1.42 -9.56
CA ASP A 7 19.20 2.77 -8.99
C ASP A 7 17.88 3.24 -8.35
N ALA A 8 16.73 2.86 -8.90
CA ALA A 8 15.42 3.15 -8.31
C ALA A 8 15.26 2.56 -6.89
N HIS A 9 15.94 1.45 -6.60
CA HIS A 9 15.89 0.79 -5.29
C HIS A 9 16.94 1.31 -4.29
N ARG A 10 17.99 2.01 -4.76
CA ARG A 10 19.16 2.34 -3.92
C ARG A 10 18.84 3.25 -2.73
N GLY A 11 17.93 4.18 -2.91
CA GLY A 11 17.54 5.15 -1.88
C GLY A 11 16.13 4.91 -1.31
N GLU A 12 15.45 3.86 -1.76
CA GLU A 12 14.11 3.50 -1.30
C GLU A 12 14.19 2.54 -0.12
N HIS A 13 13.41 2.78 0.91
CA HIS A 13 13.41 1.98 2.15
C HIS A 13 12.06 1.32 2.46
N ALA A 14 11.03 1.57 1.66
CA ALA A 14 9.68 1.08 1.92
C ALA A 14 9.60 -0.46 1.98
N ILE A 15 10.47 -1.16 1.25
CA ILE A 15 10.52 -2.64 1.26
C ILE A 15 11.33 -3.13 2.46
N GLU A 16 12.44 -2.49 2.78
CA GLU A 16 13.34 -2.88 3.88
C GLU A 16 12.64 -2.87 5.24
N VAL A 17 11.71 -1.94 5.46
CA VAL A 17 10.97 -1.86 6.74
C VAL A 17 9.99 -3.01 6.92
N GLU A 18 9.53 -3.64 5.84
CA GLU A 18 8.63 -4.80 5.88
C GLU A 18 9.37 -6.14 6.06
N LEU A 19 10.63 -6.22 5.58
CA LEU A 19 11.36 -7.48 5.54
C LEU A 19 11.49 -8.18 6.89
N PRO A 20 11.82 -7.53 8.03
CA PRO A 20 11.92 -8.19 9.32
C PRO A 20 10.64 -8.91 9.74
N PHE A 21 9.48 -8.31 9.43
CA PHE A 21 8.17 -8.88 9.75
C PHE A 21 7.84 -10.09 8.87
N LEU A 22 8.27 -10.07 7.61
CA LEU A 22 8.10 -11.20 6.70
C LEU A 22 9.06 -12.35 7.02
N GLN A 23 10.28 -12.04 7.49
CA GLN A 23 11.30 -13.02 7.83
C GLN A 23 11.05 -13.71 9.19
N LEU A 24 10.31 -13.07 10.10
CA LEU A 24 10.01 -13.63 11.41
C LEU A 24 9.22 -14.96 11.33
N PRO A 25 8.12 -15.05 10.54
CA PRO A 25 7.40 -16.31 10.36
C PRO A 25 8.08 -17.24 9.34
N ARG A 26 8.92 -16.73 8.44
CA ARG A 26 9.52 -17.49 7.36
C ARG A 26 10.89 -16.95 6.95
N THR A 27 11.94 -17.62 7.40
CA THR A 27 13.34 -17.17 7.19
C THR A 27 13.84 -17.31 5.76
N ASP A 28 13.18 -18.12 4.92
CA ASP A 28 13.52 -18.38 3.52
C ASP A 28 12.65 -17.56 2.52
N VAL A 29 12.04 -16.47 2.98
CA VAL A 29 11.22 -15.61 2.13
C VAL A 29 12.03 -15.07 0.95
N ARG A 30 11.48 -15.19 -0.24
CA ARG A 30 12.01 -14.57 -1.46
C ARG A 30 11.08 -13.42 -1.87
N ILE A 31 11.64 -12.32 -2.32
CA ILE A 31 10.88 -11.15 -2.74
C ILE A 31 11.19 -10.78 -4.19
N VAL A 32 10.20 -10.16 -4.83
CA VAL A 32 10.35 -9.42 -6.08
C VAL A 32 9.99 -7.97 -5.77
N PRO A 33 10.99 -7.08 -5.61
CA PRO A 33 10.74 -5.70 -5.26
C PRO A 33 10.25 -4.90 -6.49
N LEU A 34 9.22 -4.09 -6.31
CA LEU A 34 8.69 -3.17 -7.32
C LEU A 34 8.60 -1.77 -6.73
N VAL A 35 9.33 -0.82 -7.31
CA VAL A 35 9.20 0.62 -7.00
C VAL A 35 8.29 1.27 -8.04
N ILE A 36 7.31 2.03 -7.58
CA ILE A 36 6.31 2.68 -8.42
C ILE A 36 6.43 4.20 -8.25
N ALA A 37 6.87 4.90 -9.30
CA ALA A 37 7.10 6.34 -9.29
C ALA A 37 5.88 7.16 -9.77
N TRP A 38 4.78 6.54 -10.11
CA TRP A 38 3.57 7.18 -10.61
C TRP A 38 2.34 6.82 -9.76
N ASP A 39 1.29 7.64 -9.85
CA ASP A 39 0.04 7.50 -9.08
C ASP A 39 -1.23 7.64 -9.94
N GLY A 40 -1.12 7.41 -11.24
CA GLY A 40 -2.26 7.43 -12.15
C GLY A 40 -3.04 6.12 -12.17
N TRP A 41 -4.39 6.20 -12.29
CA TRP A 41 -5.22 4.98 -12.31
C TRP A 41 -4.92 4.05 -13.48
N GLN A 42 -4.77 4.59 -14.71
CA GLN A 42 -4.54 3.74 -15.88
C GLN A 42 -3.29 2.86 -15.76
N PRO A 43 -2.10 3.39 -15.43
CA PRO A 43 -0.93 2.53 -15.24
C PRO A 43 -1.10 1.60 -14.03
N ALA A 44 -1.76 2.02 -12.94
CA ALA A 44 -2.03 1.16 -11.79
C ALA A 44 -2.92 -0.04 -12.17
N ARG A 45 -3.97 0.21 -12.93
CA ARG A 45 -4.87 -0.83 -13.44
C ARG A 45 -4.12 -1.83 -14.31
N LEU A 46 -3.34 -1.37 -15.29
CA LEU A 46 -2.60 -2.24 -16.20
C LEU A 46 -1.57 -3.11 -15.48
N LEU A 47 -0.85 -2.53 -14.51
CA LEU A 47 0.12 -3.29 -13.72
C LEU A 47 -0.58 -4.30 -12.80
N GLY A 48 -1.69 -3.91 -12.16
CA GLY A 48 -2.47 -4.82 -11.32
C GLY A 48 -3.02 -6.02 -12.09
N GLU A 49 -3.56 -5.79 -13.30
CA GLU A 49 -4.02 -6.84 -14.22
C GLU A 49 -2.87 -7.79 -14.61
N ALA A 50 -1.70 -7.25 -14.93
CA ALA A 50 -0.52 -8.05 -15.29
C ALA A 50 -0.02 -8.88 -14.10
N LEU A 51 0.04 -8.31 -12.90
CA LEU A 51 0.41 -9.04 -11.68
C LEU A 51 -0.57 -10.17 -11.38
N ALA A 52 -1.88 -9.94 -11.51
CA ALA A 52 -2.88 -10.98 -11.32
C ALA A 52 -2.69 -12.15 -12.30
N GLN A 53 -2.34 -11.86 -13.56
CA GLN A 53 -2.04 -12.91 -14.55
C GLN A 53 -0.80 -13.72 -14.17
N VAL A 54 0.28 -13.05 -13.76
CA VAL A 54 1.51 -13.71 -13.32
C VAL A 54 1.26 -14.59 -12.10
N ILE A 55 0.52 -14.09 -11.10
CA ILE A 55 0.22 -14.81 -9.88
C ILE A 55 -0.64 -16.05 -10.17
N ARG A 56 -1.65 -15.95 -11.04
CA ARG A 56 -2.46 -17.11 -11.44
C ARG A 56 -1.65 -18.20 -12.15
N ALA A 57 -0.63 -17.82 -12.88
CA ALA A 57 0.23 -18.75 -13.60
C ALA A 57 1.36 -19.31 -12.74
N ALA A 58 1.60 -18.78 -11.56
CA ALA A 58 2.67 -19.21 -10.68
C ALA A 58 2.38 -20.61 -10.09
N ALA A 59 3.42 -21.44 -9.99
CA ALA A 59 3.32 -22.76 -9.37
C ALA A 59 3.31 -22.71 -7.83
N GLU A 60 3.83 -21.62 -7.25
CA GLU A 60 3.91 -21.40 -5.80
C GLU A 60 2.99 -20.24 -5.39
N PRO A 61 2.44 -20.27 -4.18
CA PRO A 61 1.66 -19.14 -3.65
C PRO A 61 2.52 -17.86 -3.58
N ILE A 62 1.95 -16.76 -4.01
CA ILE A 62 2.57 -15.42 -3.98
C ILE A 62 1.70 -14.50 -3.13
N LEU A 63 2.32 -13.85 -2.13
CA LEU A 63 1.72 -12.79 -1.36
C LEU A 63 2.07 -11.44 -1.99
N LEU A 64 1.07 -10.61 -2.25
CA LEU A 64 1.28 -9.20 -2.59
C LEU A 64 1.35 -8.37 -1.31
N VAL A 65 2.36 -7.53 -1.21
CA VAL A 65 2.51 -6.56 -0.11
C VAL A 65 2.67 -5.17 -0.71
N ALA A 66 1.88 -4.21 -0.24
CA ALA A 66 2.05 -2.81 -0.57
C ALA A 66 2.45 -2.06 0.70
N SER A 67 3.66 -1.53 0.73
CA SER A 67 4.16 -0.70 1.81
C SER A 67 3.75 0.76 1.60
N SER A 68 3.18 1.38 2.61
CA SER A 68 2.75 2.77 2.60
C SER A 68 2.51 3.31 3.99
N ASP A 69 2.97 4.52 4.25
CA ASP A 69 2.37 5.34 5.29
C ASP A 69 1.06 5.96 4.79
N LEU A 70 0.18 6.35 5.71
CA LEU A 70 -1.05 7.09 5.39
C LEU A 70 -0.77 8.60 5.31
N ASN A 71 -1.60 9.46 5.93
CA ASN A 71 -1.40 10.90 5.86
C ASN A 71 -0.21 11.38 6.71
N HIS A 72 0.50 12.43 6.25
CA HIS A 72 1.72 12.92 6.88
C HIS A 72 1.60 14.35 7.37
N TYR A 73 2.24 14.61 8.52
CA TYR A 73 2.64 15.91 9.04
C TYR A 73 1.49 16.91 9.26
N GLU A 74 0.29 16.43 9.46
CA GLU A 74 -0.85 17.22 9.90
C GLU A 74 -1.21 16.90 11.37
N PRO A 75 -2.02 17.75 12.02
CA PRO A 75 -2.55 17.43 13.36
C PRO A 75 -3.32 16.10 13.37
N ALA A 76 -3.24 15.37 14.49
CA ALA A 76 -3.82 14.03 14.63
C ALA A 76 -5.26 13.95 14.14
N ALA A 77 -6.14 14.85 14.60
CA ALA A 77 -7.55 14.85 14.19
C ALA A 77 -7.78 15.07 12.68
N ALA A 78 -6.89 15.82 12.00
CA ALA A 78 -6.97 16.02 10.55
C ALA A 78 -6.46 14.78 9.83
N SER A 79 -5.34 14.19 10.29
CA SER A 79 -4.77 12.96 9.74
C SER A 79 -5.73 11.78 9.88
N GLU A 80 -6.31 11.56 11.07
CA GLU A 80 -7.29 10.48 11.30
C GLU A 80 -8.49 10.56 10.34
N LYS A 81 -9.00 11.77 10.09
CA LYS A 81 -10.09 11.97 9.14
C LYS A 81 -9.70 11.62 7.72
N LYS A 82 -8.51 12.06 7.26
CA LYS A 82 -7.99 11.77 5.94
C LYS A 82 -7.67 10.29 5.77
N ASP A 83 -7.06 9.68 6.78
CA ASP A 83 -6.73 8.26 6.80
C ASP A 83 -7.99 7.40 6.74
N ALA A 84 -9.05 7.77 7.48
CA ALA A 84 -10.33 7.08 7.40
C ALA A 84 -10.92 7.09 5.98
N MET A 85 -10.78 8.21 5.24
CA MET A 85 -11.24 8.31 3.86
C MET A 85 -10.44 7.39 2.91
N ALA A 86 -9.12 7.31 3.07
CA ALA A 86 -8.29 6.40 2.29
C ALA A 86 -8.62 4.93 2.62
N LEU A 87 -8.72 4.60 3.91
CA LEU A 87 -9.05 3.25 4.39
C LEU A 87 -10.45 2.79 3.95
N GLU A 88 -11.41 3.71 3.81
CA GLU A 88 -12.74 3.39 3.25
C GLU A 88 -12.64 2.92 1.79
N ALA A 89 -11.85 3.60 0.96
CA ALA A 89 -11.61 3.18 -0.42
C ALA A 89 -10.87 1.82 -0.49
N ILE A 90 -9.91 1.60 0.41
CA ILE A 90 -9.21 0.30 0.54
C ILE A 90 -10.19 -0.81 0.95
N ARG A 91 -11.07 -0.57 1.94
CA ARG A 91 -12.11 -1.54 2.34
C ARG A 91 -13.08 -1.88 1.21
N ALA A 92 -13.37 -0.92 0.34
CA ALA A 92 -14.17 -1.12 -0.85
C ALA A 92 -13.41 -1.83 -1.99
N LEU A 93 -12.13 -2.13 -1.80
CA LEU A 93 -11.22 -2.65 -2.83
C LEU A 93 -11.19 -1.76 -4.09
N ASP A 94 -11.34 -0.45 -3.92
CA ASP A 94 -11.45 0.52 -5.01
C ASP A 94 -10.16 1.35 -5.13
N GLY A 95 -9.24 0.86 -5.97
CA GLY A 95 -7.96 1.55 -6.22
C GLY A 95 -8.11 2.86 -6.99
N GLU A 96 -9.15 2.99 -7.84
CA GLU A 96 -9.42 4.23 -8.57
C GLU A 96 -9.92 5.32 -7.61
N GLU A 97 -10.90 4.99 -6.77
CA GLU A 97 -11.40 5.92 -5.75
C GLU A 97 -10.34 6.26 -4.71
N LEU A 98 -9.46 5.33 -4.33
CA LEU A 98 -8.32 5.62 -3.45
C LEU A 98 -7.46 6.74 -4.02
N LEU A 99 -7.03 6.62 -5.29
CA LEU A 99 -6.22 7.64 -5.95
C LEU A 99 -6.99 8.96 -6.10
N ALA A 100 -8.27 8.88 -6.45
CA ALA A 100 -9.14 10.06 -6.58
C ALA A 100 -9.29 10.81 -5.25
N ARG A 101 -9.51 10.10 -4.14
CA ARG A 101 -9.59 10.70 -2.79
C ARG A 101 -8.25 11.31 -2.38
N CYS A 102 -7.15 10.58 -2.55
CA CYS A 102 -5.84 11.12 -2.21
C CYS A 102 -5.56 12.45 -2.93
N LYS A 103 -5.92 12.56 -4.19
CA LYS A 103 -5.76 13.79 -4.97
C LYS A 103 -6.74 14.90 -4.55
N ARG A 104 -8.04 14.60 -4.46
CA ARG A 104 -9.11 15.55 -4.15
C ARG A 104 -8.96 16.14 -2.75
N ASP A 105 -8.70 15.27 -1.78
CA ASP A 105 -8.71 15.62 -0.36
C ASP A 105 -7.29 15.88 0.17
N ARG A 106 -6.29 15.89 -0.72
CA ARG A 106 -4.87 16.12 -0.41
C ARG A 106 -4.37 15.19 0.70
N ILE A 107 -4.66 13.90 0.58
CA ILE A 107 -4.13 12.87 1.47
C ILE A 107 -2.73 12.53 1.00
N SER A 108 -1.74 12.70 1.88
CA SER A 108 -0.33 12.55 1.52
C SER A 108 0.19 11.11 1.64
N MET A 109 -0.68 10.11 1.48
CA MET A 109 -0.33 8.69 1.47
C MET A 109 0.77 8.42 0.44
N CYS A 110 1.96 7.96 0.89
CA CYS A 110 3.13 7.80 0.03
C CYS A 110 2.98 6.63 -0.94
N GLY A 111 2.49 5.49 -0.48
CA GLY A 111 2.29 4.27 -1.28
C GLY A 111 0.88 4.16 -1.92
N ARG A 112 0.18 5.24 -2.21
CA ARG A 112 -1.15 5.19 -2.85
C ARG A 112 -1.13 4.50 -4.22
N GLY A 113 -0.04 4.66 -4.99
CA GLY A 113 0.15 3.98 -6.27
C GLY A 113 0.28 2.45 -6.10
N PRO A 114 1.25 1.96 -5.32
CA PRO A 114 1.35 0.54 -4.96
C PRO A 114 0.06 -0.05 -4.39
N ALA A 115 -0.62 0.65 -3.50
CA ALA A 115 -1.90 0.22 -2.93
C ALA A 115 -2.99 0.06 -4.01
N ALA A 116 -3.11 1.03 -4.94
CA ALA A 116 -4.07 0.94 -6.04
C ALA A 116 -3.78 -0.24 -6.98
N VAL A 117 -2.50 -0.53 -7.27
CA VAL A 117 -2.08 -1.71 -8.03
C VAL A 117 -2.48 -3.00 -7.32
N LEU A 118 -2.19 -3.09 -6.02
CA LEU A 118 -2.53 -4.27 -5.21
C LEU A 118 -4.03 -4.49 -5.17
N LEU A 119 -4.83 -3.44 -4.92
CA LEU A 119 -6.29 -3.52 -4.90
C LEU A 119 -6.85 -4.03 -6.24
N ARG A 120 -6.31 -3.57 -7.37
CA ARG A 120 -6.68 -4.07 -8.68
C ARG A 120 -6.34 -5.54 -8.84
N ALA A 121 -5.11 -5.93 -8.55
CA ALA A 121 -4.66 -7.31 -8.64
C ALA A 121 -5.48 -8.24 -7.74
N ALA A 122 -5.74 -7.84 -6.49
CA ALA A 122 -6.51 -8.61 -5.54
C ALA A 122 -7.95 -8.87 -6.03
N ARG A 123 -8.64 -7.83 -6.55
CA ARG A 123 -9.97 -8.01 -7.17
C ARG A 123 -9.95 -8.98 -8.34
N ASP A 124 -8.96 -8.87 -9.21
CA ASP A 124 -8.84 -9.78 -10.34
C ASP A 124 -8.53 -11.21 -9.89
N LEU A 125 -7.86 -11.40 -8.76
CA LEU A 125 -7.62 -12.70 -8.13
C LEU A 125 -8.83 -13.25 -7.37
N GLY A 126 -9.89 -12.47 -7.22
CA GLY A 126 -11.14 -12.89 -6.59
C GLY A 126 -11.33 -12.41 -5.16
N ALA A 127 -10.44 -11.56 -4.65
CA ALA A 127 -10.61 -10.96 -3.33
C ALA A 127 -11.89 -10.12 -3.27
N ASN A 128 -12.61 -10.25 -2.17
CA ASN A 128 -13.88 -9.55 -1.96
C ASN A 128 -14.00 -8.92 -0.57
N ARG A 129 -12.96 -9.02 0.25
CA ARG A 129 -12.90 -8.46 1.61
C ARG A 129 -11.56 -7.77 1.84
N ALA A 130 -11.60 -6.59 2.44
CA ALA A 130 -10.44 -5.93 3.03
C ALA A 130 -10.77 -5.56 4.47
N GLU A 131 -9.92 -5.97 5.40
CA GLU A 131 -10.06 -5.76 6.83
C GLU A 131 -8.92 -4.90 7.34
N VAL A 132 -9.23 -3.76 7.96
CA VAL A 132 -8.26 -2.97 8.71
C VAL A 132 -8.08 -3.63 10.07
N VAL A 133 -6.93 -4.26 10.26
CA VAL A 133 -6.60 -5.02 11.47
C VAL A 133 -6.26 -4.08 12.62
N ASP A 134 -5.51 -3.02 12.32
CA ASP A 134 -5.15 -1.98 13.30
C ASP A 134 -4.90 -0.65 12.58
N TYR A 135 -5.07 0.45 13.33
CA TYR A 135 -4.74 1.80 12.91
C TYR A 135 -4.07 2.54 14.06
N ARG A 136 -2.98 3.21 13.77
CA ARG A 136 -2.20 4.02 14.71
C ARG A 136 -1.69 5.28 14.04
N HIS A 137 -1.25 6.25 14.83
CA HIS A 137 -0.43 7.35 14.34
C HIS A 137 0.76 7.60 15.27
N SER A 138 1.79 8.26 14.75
CA SER A 138 3.06 8.47 15.46
C SER A 138 2.90 9.23 16.80
N GLY A 139 1.88 10.06 16.94
CA GLY A 139 1.58 10.80 18.17
C GLY A 139 1.32 9.91 19.39
N TRP A 140 0.80 8.69 19.19
CA TRP A 140 0.57 7.74 20.29
C TRP A 140 1.86 7.25 20.96
N VAL A 141 2.98 7.36 20.24
CA VAL A 141 4.31 6.98 20.76
C VAL A 141 5.10 8.21 21.17
N SER A 142 5.07 9.27 20.35
CA SER A 142 5.86 10.48 20.59
C SER A 142 5.24 11.41 21.64
N GLY A 143 3.91 11.35 21.84
CA GLY A 143 3.16 12.30 22.63
C GLY A 143 2.92 13.65 21.95
N ASP A 144 3.31 13.79 20.67
CA ASP A 144 3.11 14.99 19.86
C ASP A 144 2.01 14.75 18.81
N ASP A 145 0.86 15.37 19.04
CA ASP A 145 -0.30 15.31 18.15
C ASP A 145 -0.37 16.47 17.15
N ALA A 146 0.60 17.38 17.18
CA ALA A 146 0.60 18.54 16.28
C ALA A 146 0.99 18.14 14.84
N ARG A 147 1.84 17.13 14.69
CA ARG A 147 2.32 16.65 13.38
C ARG A 147 2.54 15.13 13.41
N VAL A 148 1.57 14.39 12.93
CA VAL A 148 1.61 12.93 12.97
C VAL A 148 1.76 12.30 11.59
N VAL A 149 2.11 11.02 11.57
CA VAL A 149 2.03 10.13 10.41
C VAL A 149 1.10 9.00 10.77
N GLY A 150 0.15 8.68 9.90
CA GLY A 150 -0.80 7.59 10.09
C GLY A 150 -0.26 6.27 9.57
N TYR A 151 -0.62 5.16 10.23
CA TYR A 151 -0.24 3.79 9.87
C TYR A 151 -1.44 2.87 9.98
N ALA A 152 -1.55 1.89 9.09
CA ALA A 152 -2.58 0.86 9.20
C ALA A 152 -2.08 -0.49 8.70
N GLY A 153 -2.48 -1.56 9.39
CA GLY A 153 -2.38 -2.92 8.89
C GLY A 153 -3.69 -3.33 8.21
N VAL A 154 -3.62 -3.79 6.96
CA VAL A 154 -4.80 -4.22 6.20
C VAL A 154 -4.56 -5.60 5.62
N VAL A 155 -5.52 -6.49 5.79
CA VAL A 155 -5.54 -7.84 5.18
C VAL A 155 -6.64 -7.89 4.12
N ILE A 156 -6.27 -8.38 2.94
CA ILE A 156 -7.17 -8.51 1.79
C ILE A 156 -7.27 -9.99 1.41
N SER A 157 -8.49 -10.48 1.28
CA SER A 157 -8.80 -11.89 0.99
C SER A 157 -10.00 -12.05 0.05
#